data_e4f81730e0dd5aa46a010f2f328b783a
#
_entry.id   e4f81730e0dd5aa46a010f2f328b783a
#
_cell.length_a   1.000
_cell.length_b   1.000
_cell.length_c   1.000
_cell.angle_alpha   90.00
_cell.angle_beta   90.00
_cell.angle_gamma   90.00
#
_symmetry.space_group_name_H-M   'P 1'
#
loop_
_entity.id
_entity.type
_entity.pdbx_description
1 polymer ?
#
loop_
_entity_poly.entity_id
_entity_poly.type
_entity_poly.pdbx_seq_one_letter_code
_entity_poly.pdbx_strand_id
1 'polypeptide(L)'
;MKILVINCGSSSLKYQLIDMDGEKVLCKGLCERIGMESSMITHEANGHKATTPAIFPTHTEAFAEVVKKMTTGEGKCIDDVSEISAMATASSMAARSSRQAA
;
A
#
# COMPACT_ATOMS: atom_id res chain seq x y z
N MET A 1 3.04 8.87 -15.24
CA MET A 1 1.96 8.95 -14.25
C MET A 1 2.02 7.75 -13.33
N LYS A 2 2.06 7.99 -12.04
CA LYS A 2 2.13 6.92 -11.06
C LYS A 2 0.82 6.84 -10.29
N ILE A 3 0.28 5.64 -10.18
CA ILE A 3 -0.99 5.42 -9.50
C ILE A 3 -0.77 4.45 -8.36
N LEU A 4 -1.23 4.83 -7.17
CA LEU A 4 -1.18 3.95 -6.00
C LEU A 4 -2.53 3.26 -5.87
N VAL A 5 -2.53 1.94 -5.97
CA VAL A 5 -3.74 1.14 -5.83
C VAL A 5 -3.75 0.53 -4.44
N ILE A 6 -4.81 0.75 -3.71
CA ILE A 6 -4.95 0.28 -2.33
C ILE A 6 -6.21 -0.56 -2.22
N ASN A 7 -6.07 -1.72 -1.61
CA ASN A 7 -7.19 -2.62 -1.37
C ASN A 7 -7.23 -2.92 0.11
N CYS A 8 -8.26 -2.44 0.80
CA CYS A 8 -8.38 -2.58 2.24
C CYS A 8 -9.32 -3.71 2.61
N GLY A 9 -8.87 -4.61 3.45
CA GLY A 9 -9.70 -5.60 4.08
C GLY A 9 -10.02 -5.20 5.51
N SER A 10 -10.65 -6.08 6.27
CA SER A 10 -11.04 -5.77 7.64
C SER A 10 -9.80 -5.57 8.54
N SER A 11 -8.76 -6.34 8.33
CA SER A 11 -7.55 -6.23 9.14
C SER A 11 -6.29 -6.23 8.27
N SER A 12 -6.42 -5.82 7.00
CA SER A 12 -5.29 -5.83 6.09
C SER A 12 -5.38 -4.66 5.13
N LEU A 13 -4.25 -4.34 4.51
CA LEU A 13 -4.16 -3.30 3.51
C LEU A 13 -3.13 -3.76 2.49
N LYS A 14 -3.56 -3.94 1.25
CA LYS A 14 -2.68 -4.38 0.17
C LYS A 14 -2.49 -3.22 -0.78
N TYR A 15 -1.27 -3.01 -1.25
CA TYR A 15 -0.99 -1.85 -2.09
C TYR A 15 -0.05 -2.20 -3.23
N GLN A 16 -0.18 -1.43 -4.32
CA GLN A 16 0.74 -1.49 -5.45
C GLN A 16 0.91 -0.07 -5.97
N LEU A 17 2.13 0.30 -6.31
CA LEU A 17 2.41 1.55 -7.00
C LEU A 17 2.77 1.22 -8.43
N ILE A 18 1.99 1.71 -9.38
CA ILE A 18 2.14 1.37 -10.79
C ILE A 18 2.51 2.61 -11.57
N ASP A 19 3.55 2.48 -12.40
CA ASP A 19 3.91 3.53 -13.34
C ASP A 19 3.18 3.24 -14.65
N MET A 20 2.21 4.08 -14.97
CA MET A 20 1.37 3.84 -16.13
C MET A 20 2.10 4.09 -17.46
N ASP A 21 3.23 4.76 -17.42
CA ASP A 21 3.98 5.00 -18.64
C ASP A 21 4.57 3.71 -19.21
N GLY A 22 4.71 2.68 -18.45
CA GLY A 22 5.16 1.40 -18.93
C GLY A 22 4.36 0.26 -18.35
N GLU A 23 3.29 0.60 -17.65
CA GLU A 23 2.47 -0.38 -16.94
C GLU A 23 3.35 -1.26 -16.06
N LYS A 24 4.26 -0.61 -15.33
CA LYS A 24 5.23 -1.32 -14.52
C LYS A 24 4.89 -1.15 -13.06
N VAL A 25 4.90 -2.24 -12.30
CA VAL A 25 4.71 -2.19 -10.85
C VAL A 25 6.03 -1.77 -10.23
N LEU A 26 6.04 -0.60 -9.60
CA LEU A 26 7.25 -0.08 -8.98
C LEU A 26 7.47 -0.70 -7.61
N CYS A 27 6.39 -0.91 -6.86
CA CYS A 27 6.47 -1.60 -5.59
C CYS A 27 5.10 -2.12 -5.22
N LYS A 28 5.07 -3.06 -4.30
CA LYS A 28 3.82 -3.60 -3.81
C LYS A 28 4.05 -4.13 -2.41
N GLY A 29 2.99 -4.36 -1.69
CA GLY A 29 3.12 -4.89 -0.34
C GLY A 29 1.80 -5.15 0.32
N LEU A 30 1.89 -5.56 1.57
CA LEU A 30 0.75 -5.97 2.34
C LEU A 30 0.99 -5.65 3.80
N CYS A 31 0.03 -4.95 4.41
CA CYS A 31 0.00 -4.77 5.86
C CYS A 31 -1.01 -5.76 6.42
N GLU A 32 -0.60 -6.51 7.43
CA GLU A 32 -1.41 -7.58 7.99
C GLU A 32 -1.65 -7.37 9.46
N ARG A 33 -2.74 -7.93 9.97
CA ARG A 33 -3.10 -7.90 11.38
C ARG A 33 -3.27 -6.48 11.91
N ILE A 34 -3.83 -5.62 11.08
CA ILE A 34 -4.12 -4.26 11.50
C ILE A 34 -5.16 -4.31 12.62
N GLY A 35 -4.91 -3.59 13.69
CA GLY A 35 -5.77 -3.62 14.86
C GLY A 35 -5.48 -4.75 15.81
N MET A 36 -4.45 -5.54 15.55
CA MET A 36 -4.07 -6.67 16.38
C MET A 36 -2.68 -6.45 16.96
N GLU A 37 -2.25 -7.35 17.84
CA GLU A 37 -1.00 -7.17 18.56
C GLU A 37 0.25 -7.37 17.72
N SER A 38 0.17 -8.19 16.71
CA SER A 38 1.37 -8.52 15.92
C SER A 38 1.19 -8.10 14.48
N SER A 39 0.99 -6.82 14.27
CA SER A 39 0.92 -6.28 12.92
C SER A 39 2.26 -6.43 12.21
N MET A 40 2.21 -6.49 10.89
CA MET A 40 3.44 -6.55 10.11
C MET A 40 3.19 -5.94 8.74
N ILE A 41 4.27 -5.47 8.11
CA ILE A 41 4.20 -4.96 6.76
C ILE A 41 5.24 -5.72 5.93
N THR A 42 4.81 -6.21 4.77
CA THR A 42 5.69 -6.80 3.78
C THR A 42 5.76 -5.85 2.62
N HIS A 43 6.95 -5.41 2.25
CA HIS A 43 7.15 -4.45 1.18
C HIS A 43 8.11 -5.03 0.18
N GLU A 44 7.75 -4.95 -1.09
CA GLU A 44 8.57 -5.49 -2.17
C GLU A 44 8.82 -4.39 -3.20
N ALA A 45 10.09 -4.11 -3.47
CA ALA A 45 10.49 -3.13 -4.47
C ALA A 45 11.88 -3.47 -4.96
N ASN A 46 12.14 -3.19 -6.22
CA ASN A 46 13.47 -3.38 -6.81
C ASN A 46 14.01 -4.80 -6.64
N GLY A 47 13.11 -5.77 -6.63
CA GLY A 47 13.52 -7.16 -6.46
C GLY A 47 13.78 -7.58 -5.03
N HIS A 48 13.58 -6.70 -4.07
CA HIS A 48 13.77 -6.99 -2.66
C HIS A 48 12.44 -7.05 -1.95
N LYS A 49 12.24 -8.10 -1.18
CA LYS A 49 11.03 -8.27 -0.39
C LYS A 49 11.43 -8.39 1.07
N ALA A 50 10.84 -7.56 1.91
CA ALA A 50 11.15 -7.54 3.32
C ALA A 50 9.88 -7.47 4.14
N THR A 51 9.84 -8.22 5.23
CA THR A 51 8.73 -8.21 6.16
C THR A 51 9.23 -7.63 7.47
N THR A 52 8.54 -6.62 7.98
CA THR A 52 8.95 -5.91 9.17
C THR A 52 7.80 -5.89 10.18
N PRO A 53 8.05 -6.19 11.44
CA PRO A 53 7.01 -6.05 12.46
C PRO A 53 6.65 -4.57 12.62
N ALA A 54 5.40 -4.31 12.92
CA ALA A 54 4.92 -2.95 13.09
C ALA A 54 3.72 -2.96 14.02
N ILE A 55 3.26 -1.78 14.39
CA ILE A 55 2.07 -1.65 15.20
C ILE A 55 1.10 -0.77 14.44
N PHE A 56 0.00 -1.35 14.01
CA PHE A 56 -1.01 -0.64 13.24
C PHE A 56 -2.35 -0.71 13.98
N PRO A 57 -2.61 0.25 14.88
CA PRO A 57 -3.91 0.26 15.55
C PRO A 57 -5.07 0.41 14.58
N THR A 58 -4.86 1.17 13.48
CA THR A 58 -5.88 1.35 12.46
C THR A 58 -5.23 1.34 11.09
N HIS A 59 -6.06 1.37 10.05
CA HIS A 59 -5.54 1.43 8.68
C HIS A 59 -4.78 2.73 8.41
N THR A 60 -5.04 3.78 9.18
CA THR A 60 -4.33 5.05 9.01
C THR A 60 -2.84 4.88 9.29
N GLU A 61 -2.49 4.20 10.38
CA GLU A 61 -1.09 3.95 10.71
C GLU A 61 -0.44 3.03 9.66
N ALA A 62 -1.20 2.06 9.18
CA ALA A 62 -0.69 1.17 8.15
C ALA A 62 -0.37 1.96 6.89
N PHE A 63 -1.26 2.85 6.47
CA PHE A 63 -1.03 3.64 5.28
C PHE A 63 0.17 4.57 5.45
N ALA A 64 0.33 5.16 6.63
CA ALA A 64 1.49 6.01 6.89
C ALA A 64 2.78 5.23 6.72
N GLU A 65 2.81 3.98 7.18
CA GLU A 65 4.01 3.16 7.04
C GLU A 65 4.25 2.80 5.57
N VAL A 66 3.18 2.56 4.80
CA VAL A 66 3.30 2.29 3.37
C VAL A 66 4.01 3.46 2.68
N VAL A 67 3.56 4.68 2.96
CA VAL A 67 4.16 5.87 2.36
C VAL A 67 5.62 5.98 2.77
N LYS A 68 5.92 5.70 4.03
CA LYS A 68 7.30 5.77 4.51
C LYS A 68 8.18 4.75 3.79
N LYS A 69 7.69 3.53 3.61
CA LYS A 69 8.46 2.50 2.92
C LYS A 69 8.71 2.84 1.45
N MET A 70 7.77 3.53 0.82
CA MET A 70 7.93 3.90 -0.57
C MET A 70 8.90 5.06 -0.78
N THR A 71 9.10 5.89 0.23
CA THR A 71 9.88 7.11 0.09
C THR A 71 11.22 7.07 0.82
N THR A 72 11.49 6.04 1.61
CA THR A 72 12.73 5.95 2.37
C THR A 72 13.26 4.53 2.36
N GLY A 73 14.56 4.39 2.66
CA GLY A 73 15.17 3.07 2.87
C GLY A 73 15.39 2.29 1.60
N GLU A 74 15.61 1.00 1.76
CA GLU A 74 15.94 0.13 0.63
C GLU A 74 14.76 -0.12 -0.29
N GLY A 75 13.56 0.02 0.22
CA GLY A 75 12.36 -0.16 -0.59
C GLY A 75 11.86 1.10 -1.27
N LYS A 76 12.67 2.16 -1.25
CA LYS A 76 12.29 3.42 -1.83
C LYS A 76 12.08 3.28 -3.34
N CYS A 77 10.95 3.73 -3.82
CA CYS A 77 10.65 3.70 -5.24
C CYS A 77 10.22 5.07 -5.77
N ILE A 78 9.99 6.03 -4.89
CA ILE A 78 9.72 7.41 -5.26
C ILE A 78 10.44 8.31 -4.27
N ASP A 79 10.71 9.55 -4.67
CA ASP A 79 11.40 10.50 -3.79
C ASP A 79 10.43 11.20 -2.86
N ASP A 80 9.21 11.39 -3.31
CA ASP A 80 8.24 12.12 -2.52
C ASP A 80 6.84 11.64 -2.89
N VAL A 81 5.92 11.71 -1.94
CA VAL A 81 4.57 11.24 -2.17
C VAL A 81 3.86 12.05 -3.25
N SER A 82 4.34 13.25 -3.53
CA SER A 82 3.75 14.07 -4.59
C SER A 82 3.95 13.47 -5.97
N GLU A 83 4.83 12.48 -6.12
CA GLU A 83 4.99 11.80 -7.40
C GLU A 83 3.80 10.90 -7.71
N ILE A 84 2.97 10.59 -6.72
CA ILE A 84 1.78 9.78 -6.95
C ILE A 84 0.72 10.68 -7.56
N SER A 85 0.36 10.39 -8.81
CA SER A 85 -0.56 11.22 -9.55
C SER A 85 -2.02 10.95 -9.18
N ALA A 86 -2.32 9.73 -8.81
CA ALA A 86 -3.69 9.35 -8.48
C ALA A 86 -3.66 8.19 -7.50
N MET A 87 -4.75 8.03 -6.79
CA MET A 87 -4.88 6.95 -5.82
C MET A 87 -6.21 6.26 -6.07
N ALA A 88 -6.16 4.96 -6.28
CA ALA A 88 -7.35 4.15 -6.47
C ALA A 88 -7.50 3.26 -5.26
N THR A 89 -8.67 3.29 -4.62
CA THR A 89 -8.91 2.50 -3.43
C THR A 89 -10.06 1.54 -3.67
N ALA A 90 -9.97 0.39 -3.04
CA ALA A 90 -11.03 -0.59 -3.06
C ALA A 90 -11.09 -1.25 -1.70
N SER A 91 -12.25 -1.73 -1.35
CA SER A 91 -12.43 -2.44 -0.09
C SER A 91 -13.09 -3.77 -0.42
N SER A 92 -12.48 -4.86 0.02
CA SER A 92 -13.06 -6.16 -0.24
C SER A 92 -14.41 -6.33 0.43
N MET A 93 -14.68 -5.57 1.48
CA MET A 93 -15.94 -5.66 2.18
C MET A 93 -17.05 -4.87 1.50
N ALA A 94 -16.67 -3.87 0.71
CA ALA A 94 -17.66 -3.01 0.08
C ALA A 94 -17.64 -3.11 -1.43
N ALA A 95 -16.90 -4.04 -1.97
CA ALA A 95 -16.71 -4.10 -3.40
C ALA A 95 -18.02 -4.18 -4.16
N ARG A 96 -18.96 -4.92 -3.61
CA ARG A 96 -20.19 -5.10 -4.33
C ARG A 96 -21.09 -3.91 -4.29
N SER A 97 -20.93 -3.04 -3.32
CA SER A 97 -21.82 -1.90 -3.22
C SER A 97 -21.18 -0.65 -3.75
N SER A 98 -19.89 -0.61 -3.74
CA SER A 98 -19.28 0.61 -4.13
C SER A 98 -19.29 0.81 -5.57
N ARG A 99 -19.49 -0.14 -6.16
CA ARG A 99 -19.44 0.06 -7.43
C ARG A 99 -20.23 1.02 -7.65
N GLN A 100 -20.81 1.25 -6.89
CA GLN A 100 -21.45 2.13 -7.18
C GLN A 100 -20.84 3.24 -7.11
N ALA A 101 -20.20 3.25 -6.66
CA ALA A 101 -19.82 4.21 -6.98
C ALA A 101 -19.45 4.52 -7.81
N ALA A 102 -19.48 4.21 -7.91
CA ALA A 102 -19.17 4.51 -8.81
C ALA A 102 -19.36 4.95 -8.84
#